data_29495768a18541ac08af72bfbcdb58d1
#
_entry.id   29495768a18541ac08af72bfbcdb58d1
#
_cell.length_a   1.000
_cell.length_b   1.000
_cell.length_c   1.000
_cell.angle_alpha   90.00
_cell.angle_beta   90.00
_cell.angle_gamma   90.00
#
_symmetry.space_group_name_H-M   'P 1'
#
loop_
_entity.id
_entity.type
_entity.pdbx_description
1 polymer ?
#
loop_
_entity_poly.entity_id
_entity_poly.type
_entity_poly.pdbx_seq_one_letter_code
_entity_poly.pdbx_strand_id
1 'polypeptide(L)'
;MNDVTKIENNDFMSKYQKTENIVEDVRNIIEVSQKEAYRAVNTILSQRNWLIGYRIAEEELAGEGRAEYGVEIIKRLSRELTDKYGKGYDRSNLYHCLRFYKAFPGIVDTVCRQSNIRLSWSHYRTLLQVHDEVARKWYEKEAYEQTWSVRTLQRNIDTQYYYRLLQSGEKESVMQEMLEKNYNYQQDKFEFIKNPVVVEFLGLTPDASFNETDLETSIISNLQKFLMELGKGYAFVAR
;
A
#
# COMPACT_ATOMS: atom_id res chain seq x y z
N MET A 1 -14.84 16.40 -30.38
CA MET A 1 -16.00 16.38 -29.48
C MET A 1 -15.68 15.43 -28.35
N ASN A 2 -15.57 16.00 -27.24
CA ASN A 2 -15.14 15.60 -25.91
C ASN A 2 -15.56 14.20 -25.47
N ASP A 3 -14.57 13.32 -25.35
CA ASP A 3 -14.70 12.15 -24.48
C ASP A 3 -13.94 12.50 -23.16
N VAL A 4 -14.72 13.04 -22.23
CA VAL A 4 -14.26 13.42 -20.90
C VAL A 4 -14.03 12.12 -20.13
N THR A 5 -12.78 11.80 -19.93
CA THR A 5 -12.26 10.84 -18.96
C THR A 5 -13.17 10.75 -17.72
N LYS A 6 -13.89 9.66 -17.59
CA LYS A 6 -14.48 9.24 -16.32
C LYS A 6 -13.32 8.98 -15.35
N ILE A 7 -12.96 10.01 -14.60
CA ILE A 7 -12.31 9.83 -13.30
C ILE A 7 -13.31 8.99 -12.52
N GLU A 8 -12.96 7.76 -12.16
CA GLU A 8 -13.66 7.02 -11.13
C GLU A 8 -13.52 7.86 -9.85
N ASN A 9 -14.46 8.74 -9.66
CA ASN A 9 -14.66 9.43 -8.40
C ASN A 9 -14.91 8.32 -7.39
N ASN A 10 -13.93 8.12 -6.51
CA ASN A 10 -14.08 7.32 -5.32
C ASN A 10 -15.10 8.08 -4.44
N ASP A 11 -16.37 7.91 -4.77
CA ASP A 11 -17.45 8.73 -4.24
C ASP A 11 -17.71 8.30 -2.80
N PHE A 12 -16.91 8.86 -1.90
CA PHE A 12 -17.11 8.71 -0.46
C PHE A 12 -18.56 9.00 -0.06
N MET A 13 -19.20 9.98 -0.72
CA MET A 13 -20.58 10.37 -0.45
C MET A 13 -21.58 9.28 -0.82
N SER A 14 -21.28 8.45 -1.83
CA SER A 14 -22.19 7.35 -2.23
C SER A 14 -22.23 6.21 -1.21
N LYS A 15 -21.25 6.15 -0.30
CA LYS A 15 -21.15 5.11 0.74
C LYS A 15 -21.92 5.47 2.00
N TYR A 16 -22.41 6.70 2.11
CA TYR A 16 -23.21 7.14 3.24
C TYR A 16 -24.65 6.63 3.12
N GLN A 17 -25.12 5.94 4.16
CA GLN A 17 -26.51 5.50 4.30
C GLN A 17 -27.04 6.08 5.62
N LYS A 18 -28.11 6.91 5.50
CA LYS A 18 -28.77 7.48 6.67
C LYS A 18 -29.62 6.40 7.34
N THR A 19 -29.48 6.27 8.67
CA THR A 19 -30.35 5.44 9.51
C THR A 19 -31.23 6.30 10.42
N GLU A 20 -31.98 5.69 11.34
CA GLU A 20 -32.75 6.42 12.35
C GLU A 20 -31.88 6.85 13.55
N ASN A 21 -30.65 6.33 13.65
CA ASN A 21 -29.74 6.59 14.77
C ASN A 21 -28.58 7.51 14.34
N ILE A 22 -28.68 8.80 14.67
CA ILE A 22 -27.66 9.80 14.33
C ILE A 22 -26.25 9.45 14.86
N VAL A 23 -26.14 8.81 16.03
CA VAL A 23 -24.84 8.45 16.62
C VAL A 23 -24.19 7.34 15.81
N GLU A 24 -24.99 6.38 15.33
CA GLU A 24 -24.51 5.30 14.46
C GLU A 24 -24.13 5.83 13.09
N ASP A 25 -24.91 6.74 12.53
CA ASP A 25 -24.61 7.39 11.26
C ASP A 25 -23.27 8.15 11.33
N VAL A 26 -23.08 8.97 12.37
CA VAL A 26 -21.84 9.74 12.57
C VAL A 26 -20.63 8.81 12.78
N ARG A 27 -20.79 7.72 13.55
CA ARG A 27 -19.74 6.71 13.71
C ARG A 27 -19.35 6.08 12.37
N ASN A 28 -20.32 5.68 11.59
CA ASN A 28 -20.08 5.10 10.25
C ASN A 28 -19.37 6.08 9.32
N ILE A 29 -19.75 7.36 9.33
CA ILE A 29 -19.09 8.42 8.55
C ILE A 29 -17.60 8.51 8.94
N ILE A 30 -17.30 8.56 10.24
CA ILE A 30 -15.93 8.63 10.75
C ILE A 30 -15.14 7.38 10.33
N GLU A 31 -15.66 6.18 10.57
CA GLU A 31 -14.96 4.93 10.24
C GLU A 31 -14.70 4.79 8.73
N VAL A 32 -15.65 5.17 7.89
CA VAL A 32 -15.49 5.12 6.42
C VAL A 32 -14.45 6.14 5.97
N SER A 33 -14.49 7.38 6.51
CA SER A 33 -13.52 8.41 6.12
C SER A 33 -12.09 8.04 6.53
N GLN A 34 -11.89 7.51 7.73
CA GLN A 34 -10.60 7.00 8.19
C GLN A 34 -10.09 5.87 7.28
N LYS A 35 -10.95 4.93 6.91
CA LYS A 35 -10.60 3.82 6.02
C LYS A 35 -10.18 4.29 4.62
N GLU A 36 -10.88 5.27 4.06
CA GLU A 36 -10.54 5.82 2.73
C GLU A 36 -9.24 6.63 2.77
N ALA A 37 -9.03 7.45 3.80
CA ALA A 37 -7.77 8.17 3.99
C ALA A 37 -6.58 7.17 4.09
N TYR A 38 -6.75 6.10 4.86
CA TYR A 38 -5.76 5.02 4.96
C TYR A 38 -5.45 4.38 3.61
N ARG A 39 -6.47 4.05 2.83
CA ARG A 39 -6.29 3.46 1.50
C ARG A 39 -5.51 4.41 0.58
N ALA A 40 -5.88 5.70 0.58
CA ALA A 40 -5.21 6.71 -0.23
C ALA A 40 -3.71 6.82 0.11
N VAL A 41 -3.36 6.91 1.40
CA VAL A 41 -1.96 6.95 1.85
C VAL A 41 -1.19 5.70 1.43
N ASN A 42 -1.75 4.52 1.63
CA ASN A 42 -1.09 3.27 1.22
C ASN A 42 -0.85 3.18 -0.29
N THR A 43 -1.82 3.60 -1.08
CA THR A 43 -1.70 3.64 -2.55
C THR A 43 -0.56 4.56 -2.95
N ILE A 44 -0.50 5.77 -2.42
CA ILE A 44 0.54 6.76 -2.72
C ILE A 44 1.92 6.25 -2.30
N LEU A 45 2.04 5.67 -1.11
CA LEU A 45 3.30 5.08 -0.64
C LEU A 45 3.77 3.95 -1.55
N SER A 46 2.88 3.10 -1.99
CA SER A 46 3.21 2.00 -2.89
C SER A 46 3.58 2.51 -4.28
N GLN A 47 2.89 3.51 -4.82
CA GLN A 47 3.25 4.18 -6.08
C GLN A 47 4.63 4.83 -5.99
N ARG A 48 4.90 5.57 -4.92
CA ARG A 48 6.22 6.17 -4.68
C ARG A 48 7.32 5.12 -4.70
N ASN A 49 7.13 4.01 -3.98
CA ASN A 49 8.14 2.96 -3.88
C ASN A 49 8.35 2.24 -5.22
N TRP A 50 7.31 2.08 -6.00
CA TRP A 50 7.42 1.57 -7.37
C TRP A 50 8.21 2.53 -8.27
N LEU A 51 7.91 3.83 -8.23
CA LEU A 51 8.63 4.86 -8.99
C LEU A 51 10.10 4.97 -8.60
N ILE A 52 10.41 4.82 -7.31
CA ILE A 52 11.81 4.72 -6.83
C ILE A 52 12.49 3.51 -7.47
N GLY A 53 11.83 2.37 -7.46
CA GLY A 53 12.35 1.14 -8.08
C GLY A 53 12.53 1.27 -9.58
N TYR A 54 11.58 1.88 -10.28
CA TYR A 54 11.65 2.20 -11.71
C TYR A 54 12.88 3.07 -12.01
N ARG A 55 13.04 4.19 -11.27
CA ARG A 55 14.16 5.12 -11.49
C ARG A 55 15.53 4.49 -11.20
N ILE A 56 15.61 3.61 -10.18
CA ILE A 56 16.85 2.85 -9.91
C ILE A 56 17.13 1.89 -11.07
N ALA A 57 16.12 1.20 -11.60
CA ALA A 57 16.29 0.27 -12.72
C ALA A 57 16.73 0.99 -14.00
N GLU A 58 16.19 2.17 -14.31
CA GLU A 58 16.66 2.99 -15.45
C GLU A 58 18.15 3.34 -15.31
N GLU A 59 18.60 3.70 -14.11
CA GLU A 59 19.99 4.05 -13.87
C GLU A 59 20.92 2.83 -13.97
N GLU A 60 20.47 1.64 -13.49
CA GLU A 60 21.20 0.37 -13.69
C GLU A 60 21.41 0.07 -15.18
N LEU A 61 20.38 0.29 -16.00
CA LEU A 61 20.46 0.06 -17.46
C LEU A 61 21.40 1.07 -18.13
N ALA A 62 21.37 2.34 -17.73
CA ALA A 62 22.25 3.39 -18.25
C ALA A 62 23.73 3.12 -17.92
N GLY A 63 24.01 2.39 -16.83
CA GLY A 63 25.34 1.96 -16.41
C GLY A 63 25.88 0.71 -17.09
N GLU A 64 25.35 0.32 -18.27
CA GLU A 64 25.73 -0.88 -19.03
C GLU A 64 25.54 -2.22 -18.27
N GLY A 65 24.58 -2.27 -17.34
CA GLY A 65 24.20 -3.52 -16.65
C GLY A 65 25.25 -4.10 -15.71
N ARG A 66 26.28 -3.34 -15.32
CA ARG A 66 27.27 -3.79 -14.36
C ARG A 66 26.66 -3.90 -12.97
N ALA A 67 26.60 -5.11 -12.41
CA ALA A 67 26.04 -5.37 -11.08
C ALA A 67 26.68 -4.51 -9.99
N GLU A 68 27.98 -4.24 -10.07
CA GLU A 68 28.71 -3.39 -9.15
C GLU A 68 28.21 -1.92 -9.18
N TYR A 69 27.83 -1.43 -10.36
CA TYR A 69 27.30 -0.08 -10.53
C TYR A 69 25.95 0.08 -9.82
N GLY A 70 25.05 -0.89 -9.97
CA GLY A 70 23.74 -0.88 -9.27
C GLY A 70 23.88 -0.90 -7.75
N VAL A 71 24.82 -1.69 -7.22
CA VAL A 71 25.12 -1.73 -5.78
C VAL A 71 25.62 -0.37 -5.27
N GLU A 72 26.51 0.29 -6.02
CA GLU A 72 27.07 1.60 -5.61
C GLU A 72 26.01 2.70 -5.68
N ILE A 73 25.11 2.70 -6.68
CA ILE A 73 23.96 3.61 -6.75
C ILE A 73 23.10 3.49 -5.50
N ILE A 74 22.66 2.26 -5.16
CA ILE A 74 21.81 2.03 -3.99
C ILE A 74 22.52 2.46 -2.70
N LYS A 75 23.82 2.23 -2.58
CA LYS A 75 24.61 2.65 -1.42
C LYS A 75 24.68 4.16 -1.28
N ARG A 76 24.91 4.89 -2.39
CA ARG A 76 24.92 6.35 -2.42
C ARG A 76 23.56 6.92 -2.08
N LEU A 77 22.50 6.44 -2.75
CA LEU A 77 21.14 6.88 -2.49
C LEU A 77 20.71 6.63 -1.05
N SER A 78 21.00 5.45 -0.51
CA SER A 78 20.67 5.12 0.87
C SER A 78 21.29 6.12 1.86
N ARG A 79 22.57 6.46 1.69
CA ARG A 79 23.25 7.43 2.56
C ARG A 79 22.58 8.80 2.48
N GLU A 80 22.43 9.36 1.27
CA GLU A 80 21.91 10.71 1.06
C GLU A 80 20.44 10.84 1.48
N LEU A 81 19.62 9.82 1.19
CA LEU A 81 18.20 9.85 1.51
C LEU A 81 17.93 9.56 3.00
N THR A 82 18.72 8.68 3.62
CA THR A 82 18.55 8.40 5.05
C THR A 82 18.94 9.62 5.91
N ASP A 83 19.99 10.34 5.52
CA ASP A 83 20.39 11.57 6.20
C ASP A 83 19.32 12.66 6.12
N LYS A 84 18.60 12.74 5.00
CA LYS A 84 17.60 13.80 4.76
C LYS A 84 16.18 13.42 5.19
N TYR A 85 15.79 12.15 5.01
CA TYR A 85 14.40 11.71 5.13
C TYR A 85 14.19 10.56 6.14
N GLY A 86 15.27 10.09 6.80
CA GLY A 86 15.18 9.06 7.83
C GLY A 86 15.36 7.62 7.33
N LYS A 87 15.18 6.66 8.25
CA LYS A 87 15.53 5.24 8.05
C LYS A 87 14.71 4.50 7.00
N GLY A 88 13.59 5.07 6.56
CA GLY A 88 12.74 4.47 5.51
C GLY A 88 13.42 4.31 4.15
N TYR A 89 14.61 4.88 3.97
CA TYR A 89 15.39 4.84 2.73
C TYR A 89 16.70 4.06 2.84
N ASP A 90 16.76 3.11 3.77
CA ASP A 90 17.91 2.22 3.91
C ASP A 90 18.09 1.34 2.65
N ARG A 91 19.27 0.71 2.56
CA ARG A 91 19.61 -0.14 1.41
C ARG A 91 18.60 -1.25 1.19
N SER A 92 18.14 -1.88 2.27
CA SER A 92 17.18 -2.99 2.19
C SER A 92 15.86 -2.54 1.55
N ASN A 93 15.35 -1.38 1.98
CA ASN A 93 14.11 -0.84 1.43
C ASN A 93 14.26 -0.40 -0.03
N LEU A 94 15.39 0.22 -0.42
CA LEU A 94 15.66 0.57 -1.82
C LEU A 94 15.76 -0.68 -2.72
N TYR A 95 16.37 -1.77 -2.23
CA TYR A 95 16.35 -3.06 -2.94
C TYR A 95 14.93 -3.63 -3.07
N HIS A 96 14.09 -3.49 -2.04
CA HIS A 96 12.70 -3.91 -2.15
C HIS A 96 11.93 -3.07 -3.17
N CYS A 97 12.19 -1.76 -3.27
CA CYS A 97 11.60 -0.90 -4.31
C CYS A 97 12.00 -1.38 -5.70
N LEU A 98 13.29 -1.65 -5.93
CA LEU A 98 13.79 -2.17 -7.20
C LEU A 98 13.15 -3.53 -7.55
N ARG A 99 13.10 -4.45 -6.59
CA ARG A 99 12.44 -5.76 -6.78
C ARG A 99 10.95 -5.61 -7.06
N PHE A 100 10.30 -4.64 -6.44
CA PHE A 100 8.88 -4.36 -6.66
C PHE A 100 8.63 -3.94 -8.11
N TYR A 101 9.40 -2.99 -8.63
CA TYR A 101 9.31 -2.62 -10.04
C TYR A 101 9.53 -3.84 -10.95
N LYS A 102 10.61 -4.61 -10.72
CA LYS A 102 10.95 -5.80 -11.53
C LYS A 102 9.88 -6.90 -11.47
N ALA A 103 9.20 -7.05 -10.33
CA ALA A 103 8.17 -8.08 -10.14
C ALA A 103 6.79 -7.67 -10.66
N PHE A 104 6.52 -6.36 -10.75
CA PHE A 104 5.24 -5.79 -11.17
C PHE A 104 5.43 -4.65 -12.18
N PRO A 105 6.06 -4.89 -13.33
CA PRO A 105 6.47 -3.82 -14.26
C PRO A 105 5.28 -3.07 -14.86
N GLY A 106 4.12 -3.71 -14.99
CA GLY A 106 2.91 -3.12 -15.59
C GLY A 106 1.88 -2.60 -14.58
N ILE A 107 2.19 -2.57 -13.29
CA ILE A 107 1.21 -2.14 -12.27
C ILE A 107 0.96 -0.62 -12.30
N VAL A 108 1.93 0.15 -12.77
CA VAL A 108 1.82 1.60 -13.02
C VAL A 108 2.05 1.85 -14.49
N ASP A 109 1.04 2.38 -15.16
CA ASP A 109 1.20 2.90 -16.51
C ASP A 109 1.78 4.32 -16.42
N THR A 110 3.07 4.45 -16.71
CA THR A 110 3.79 5.73 -16.66
C THR A 110 3.38 6.68 -17.78
N VAL A 111 2.85 6.18 -18.89
CA VAL A 111 2.38 6.98 -20.02
C VAL A 111 1.00 7.57 -19.72
N CYS A 112 0.06 6.73 -19.28
CA CYS A 112 -1.31 7.15 -18.96
C CYS A 112 -1.46 7.69 -17.54
N ARG A 113 -0.40 7.64 -16.71
CA ARG A 113 -0.43 8.02 -15.28
C ARG A 113 -1.50 7.28 -14.47
N GLN A 114 -1.86 6.09 -14.91
CA GLN A 114 -2.79 5.22 -14.20
C GLN A 114 -2.04 4.18 -13.37
N SER A 115 -2.58 3.85 -12.23
CA SER A 115 -2.00 2.86 -11.33
C SER A 115 -3.04 1.85 -10.89
N ASN A 116 -2.71 0.58 -11.03
CA ASN A 116 -3.50 -0.54 -10.51
C ASN A 116 -3.02 -1.00 -9.12
N ILE A 117 -2.26 -0.18 -8.42
CA ILE A 117 -1.81 -0.46 -7.06
C ILE A 117 -3.01 -0.41 -6.12
N ARG A 118 -3.33 -1.55 -5.50
CA ARG A 118 -4.53 -1.74 -4.66
C ARG A 118 -4.20 -2.14 -3.22
N LEU A 119 -2.97 -2.57 -2.98
CA LEU A 119 -2.50 -3.07 -1.69
C LEU A 119 -1.48 -2.12 -1.06
N SER A 120 -1.24 -2.26 0.24
CA SER A 120 -0.22 -1.48 0.94
C SER A 120 1.19 -1.96 0.58
N TRP A 121 2.19 -1.11 0.83
CA TRP A 121 3.59 -1.44 0.66
C TRP A 121 4.01 -2.72 1.40
N SER A 122 3.50 -2.92 2.61
CA SER A 122 3.78 -4.13 3.40
C SER A 122 3.24 -5.39 2.72
N HIS A 123 2.07 -5.35 2.09
CA HIS A 123 1.56 -6.46 1.29
C HIS A 123 2.47 -6.77 0.09
N TYR A 124 2.88 -5.75 -0.67
CA TYR A 124 3.79 -5.96 -1.80
C TYR A 124 5.13 -6.54 -1.35
N ARG A 125 5.70 -6.07 -0.24
CA ARG A 125 6.92 -6.68 0.32
C ARG A 125 6.74 -8.17 0.63
N THR A 126 5.58 -8.55 1.16
CA THR A 126 5.24 -9.96 1.42
C THR A 126 5.10 -10.74 0.12
N LEU A 127 4.42 -10.18 -0.89
CA LEU A 127 4.29 -10.79 -2.22
C LEU A 127 5.61 -11.00 -2.95
N LEU A 128 6.63 -10.17 -2.69
CA LEU A 128 7.97 -10.34 -3.27
C LEU A 128 8.70 -11.63 -2.81
N GLN A 129 8.19 -12.31 -1.80
CA GLN A 129 8.70 -13.62 -1.37
C GLN A 129 8.22 -14.75 -2.29
N VAL A 130 7.13 -14.53 -3.02
CA VAL A 130 6.55 -15.52 -3.95
C VAL A 130 7.28 -15.42 -5.30
N HIS A 131 8.10 -16.41 -5.63
CA HIS A 131 8.89 -16.41 -6.87
C HIS A 131 8.03 -16.69 -8.11
N ASP A 132 7.06 -17.59 -7.99
CA ASP A 132 6.11 -17.91 -9.06
C ASP A 132 5.20 -16.70 -9.35
N GLU A 133 5.30 -16.19 -10.58
CA GLU A 133 4.54 -15.02 -11.02
C GLU A 133 3.02 -15.28 -11.02
N VAL A 134 2.60 -16.48 -11.38
CA VAL A 134 1.17 -16.83 -11.42
C VAL A 134 0.60 -16.90 -10.01
N ALA A 135 1.30 -17.57 -9.09
CA ALA A 135 0.93 -17.61 -7.68
C ALA A 135 0.93 -16.20 -7.05
N ARG A 136 1.95 -15.38 -7.36
CA ARG A 136 2.05 -14.01 -6.85
C ARG A 136 0.89 -13.13 -7.28
N LYS A 137 0.50 -13.18 -8.57
CA LYS A 137 -0.67 -12.44 -9.09
C LYS A 137 -1.97 -12.94 -8.46
N TRP A 138 -2.07 -14.25 -8.25
CA TRP A 138 -3.23 -14.83 -7.58
C TRP A 138 -3.34 -14.34 -6.12
N TYR A 139 -2.23 -14.39 -5.35
CA TYR A 139 -2.21 -13.87 -3.98
C TYR A 139 -2.52 -12.37 -3.92
N GLU A 140 -2.02 -11.57 -4.87
CA GLU A 140 -2.33 -10.14 -4.97
C GLU A 140 -3.82 -9.91 -5.13
N LYS A 141 -4.45 -10.63 -6.06
CA LYS A 141 -5.89 -10.55 -6.33
C LYS A 141 -6.70 -10.94 -5.11
N GLU A 142 -6.43 -12.11 -4.51
CA GLU A 142 -7.14 -12.61 -3.34
C GLU A 142 -6.98 -11.69 -2.12
N ALA A 143 -5.77 -11.20 -1.87
CA ALA A 143 -5.52 -10.27 -0.77
C ALA A 143 -6.34 -8.99 -0.90
N TYR A 144 -6.55 -8.51 -2.12
CA TYR A 144 -7.39 -7.34 -2.39
C TYR A 144 -8.88 -7.68 -2.24
N GLU A 145 -9.37 -8.73 -2.90
CA GLU A 145 -10.80 -9.11 -2.93
C GLU A 145 -11.31 -9.54 -1.55
N GLN A 146 -10.49 -10.30 -0.81
CA GLN A 146 -10.82 -10.81 0.51
C GLN A 146 -10.36 -9.88 1.65
N THR A 147 -9.82 -8.71 1.31
CA THR A 147 -9.31 -7.72 2.30
C THR A 147 -8.37 -8.33 3.35
N TRP A 148 -7.44 -9.19 2.91
CA TRP A 148 -6.49 -9.82 3.81
C TRP A 148 -5.58 -8.80 4.48
N SER A 149 -5.30 -9.02 5.77
CA SER A 149 -4.21 -8.33 6.44
C SER A 149 -2.85 -8.84 5.93
N VAL A 150 -1.77 -8.09 6.18
CA VAL A 150 -0.40 -8.55 5.86
C VAL A 150 -0.09 -9.88 6.52
N ARG A 151 -0.55 -10.08 7.76
CA ARG A 151 -0.37 -11.33 8.51
C ARG A 151 -1.13 -12.49 7.87
N THR A 152 -2.37 -12.25 7.46
CA THR A 152 -3.18 -13.24 6.73
C THR A 152 -2.52 -13.63 5.43
N LEU A 153 -2.06 -12.65 4.65
CA LEU A 153 -1.33 -12.89 3.40
C LEU A 153 -0.06 -13.71 3.64
N GLN A 154 0.78 -13.31 4.60
CA GLN A 154 2.01 -14.04 4.95
C GLN A 154 1.71 -15.49 5.31
N ARG A 155 0.74 -15.72 6.18
CA ARG A 155 0.33 -17.06 6.57
C ARG A 155 -0.14 -17.91 5.39
N ASN A 156 -0.94 -17.33 4.49
CA ASN A 156 -1.45 -18.04 3.32
C ASN A 156 -0.33 -18.39 2.33
N ILE A 157 0.70 -17.55 2.23
CA ILE A 157 1.92 -17.85 1.47
C ILE A 157 2.70 -18.98 2.15
N ASP A 158 2.96 -18.89 3.46
CA ASP A 158 3.75 -19.86 4.21
C ASP A 158 3.11 -21.25 4.21
N THR A 159 1.76 -21.30 4.24
CA THR A 159 0.99 -22.56 4.15
C THR A 159 0.77 -23.04 2.72
N GLN A 160 1.37 -22.36 1.74
CA GLN A 160 1.24 -22.70 0.31
C GLN A 160 -0.22 -22.82 -0.15
N TYR A 161 -1.09 -21.93 0.33
CA TYR A 161 -2.54 -22.00 0.13
C TYR A 161 -2.92 -22.09 -1.37
N TYR A 162 -2.26 -21.33 -2.26
CA TYR A 162 -2.45 -21.40 -3.70
C TYR A 162 -2.23 -22.82 -4.25
N TYR A 163 -1.12 -23.45 -3.88
CA TYR A 163 -0.78 -24.80 -4.38
C TYR A 163 -1.68 -25.88 -3.79
N ARG A 164 -2.10 -25.72 -2.54
CA ARG A 164 -3.09 -26.61 -1.91
C ARG A 164 -4.43 -26.55 -2.63
N LEU A 165 -4.89 -25.36 -3.03
CA LEU A 165 -6.11 -25.19 -3.83
C LEU A 165 -6.00 -25.86 -5.21
N LEU A 166 -4.83 -25.77 -5.86
CA LEU A 166 -4.63 -26.40 -7.16
C LEU A 166 -4.62 -27.94 -7.07
N GLN A 167 -4.10 -28.49 -5.97
CA GLN A 167 -3.96 -29.92 -5.78
C GLN A 167 -5.22 -30.57 -5.17
N SER A 168 -6.07 -29.81 -4.51
CA SER A 168 -7.26 -30.32 -3.85
C SER A 168 -8.37 -30.66 -4.85
N GLY A 169 -8.92 -31.86 -4.73
CA GLY A 169 -10.18 -32.23 -5.37
C GLY A 169 -11.42 -31.57 -4.70
N GLU A 170 -11.28 -31.15 -3.44
CA GLU A 170 -12.33 -30.51 -2.64
C GLU A 170 -11.92 -29.08 -2.28
N LYS A 171 -12.03 -28.16 -3.23
CA LYS A 171 -11.63 -26.76 -3.09
C LYS A 171 -12.37 -26.04 -1.97
N GLU A 172 -13.66 -26.31 -1.82
CA GLU A 172 -14.52 -25.74 -0.79
C GLU A 172 -14.00 -26.03 0.62
N SER A 173 -13.54 -27.26 0.89
CA SER A 173 -12.97 -27.64 2.19
C SER A 173 -11.68 -26.84 2.51
N VAL A 174 -10.82 -26.66 1.54
CA VAL A 174 -9.58 -25.87 1.70
C VAL A 174 -9.88 -24.39 1.92
N MET A 175 -10.89 -23.85 1.24
CA MET A 175 -11.34 -22.47 1.41
C MET A 175 -11.96 -22.26 2.81
N GLN A 176 -12.82 -23.19 3.26
CA GLN A 176 -13.42 -23.14 4.58
C GLN A 176 -12.36 -23.15 5.69
N GLU A 177 -11.39 -24.06 5.62
CA GLU A 177 -10.27 -24.11 6.56
C GLU A 177 -9.49 -22.78 6.61
N MET A 178 -9.26 -22.17 5.45
CA MET A 178 -8.56 -20.89 5.36
C MET A 178 -9.36 -19.78 6.04
N LEU A 179 -10.66 -19.68 5.78
CA LEU A 179 -11.53 -18.66 6.36
C LEU A 179 -11.57 -18.79 7.90
N GLU A 180 -11.76 -19.98 8.43
CA GLU A 180 -11.78 -20.23 9.88
C GLU A 180 -10.48 -19.82 10.55
N LYS A 181 -9.35 -20.21 9.96
CA LYS A 181 -8.03 -19.89 10.50
C LYS A 181 -7.65 -18.41 10.37
N ASN A 182 -8.17 -17.72 9.37
CA ASN A 182 -7.90 -16.28 9.16
C ASN A 182 -8.82 -15.38 9.98
N TYR A 183 -9.97 -15.87 10.45
CA TYR A 183 -10.93 -15.06 11.20
C TYR A 183 -10.29 -14.33 12.39
N ASN A 184 -9.38 -14.98 13.10
CA ASN A 184 -8.67 -14.41 14.25
C ASN A 184 -7.65 -13.31 13.87
N TYR A 185 -7.25 -13.20 12.61
CA TYR A 185 -6.27 -12.23 12.12
C TYR A 185 -6.90 -11.00 11.44
N GLN A 186 -8.20 -11.04 11.17
CA GLN A 186 -8.91 -9.92 10.53
C GLN A 186 -9.20 -8.74 11.47
N GLN A 187 -9.02 -8.93 12.79
CA GLN A 187 -9.45 -7.96 13.81
C GLN A 187 -8.45 -6.86 14.13
N ASP A 188 -7.25 -6.84 13.58
CA ASP A 188 -6.28 -5.78 13.90
C ASP A 188 -6.54 -4.52 13.05
N LYS A 189 -7.60 -3.76 13.43
CA LYS A 189 -7.99 -2.49 12.80
C LYS A 189 -6.90 -1.40 12.91
N PHE A 190 -5.90 -1.59 13.78
CA PHE A 190 -4.85 -0.63 14.10
C PHE A 190 -3.45 -1.03 13.56
N GLU A 191 -3.36 -2.03 12.69
CA GLU A 191 -2.08 -2.40 12.07
C GLU A 191 -1.44 -1.21 11.32
N PHE A 192 -2.27 -0.27 10.90
CA PHE A 192 -1.88 0.99 10.28
C PHE A 192 -1.03 1.91 11.18
N ILE A 193 -1.50 2.15 12.42
CA ILE A 193 -0.85 3.06 13.38
C ILE A 193 0.53 2.50 13.79
N LYS A 194 0.67 1.17 13.69
CA LYS A 194 1.91 0.46 14.04
C LYS A 194 2.90 0.36 12.88
N ASN A 195 2.54 0.84 11.66
CA ASN A 195 3.45 0.75 10.52
C ASN A 195 4.43 1.94 10.54
N PRO A 196 5.72 1.72 10.88
CA PRO A 196 6.71 2.80 11.01
C PRO A 196 6.87 3.62 9.73
N VAL A 197 6.67 3.02 8.57
CA VAL A 197 6.80 3.68 7.26
C VAL A 197 5.69 4.71 7.04
N VAL A 198 4.48 4.42 7.52
CA VAL A 198 3.34 5.34 7.43
C VAL A 198 3.53 6.51 8.41
N VAL A 199 3.98 6.19 9.63
CA VAL A 199 4.28 7.19 10.67
C VAL A 199 5.37 8.16 10.19
N GLU A 200 6.45 7.65 9.61
CA GLU A 200 7.55 8.43 9.05
C GLU A 200 7.11 9.28 7.84
N PHE A 201 6.30 8.70 6.93
CA PHE A 201 5.76 9.44 5.78
C PHE A 201 4.87 10.61 6.20
N LEU A 202 4.12 10.43 7.27
CA LEU A 202 3.26 11.49 7.84
C LEU A 202 4.05 12.51 8.68
N GLY A 203 5.38 12.35 8.79
CA GLY A 203 6.24 13.24 9.57
C GLY A 203 6.01 13.15 11.07
N LEU A 204 5.44 12.04 11.54
CA LEU A 204 5.19 11.76 12.94
C LEU A 204 6.45 11.13 13.55
N THR A 205 6.90 11.65 14.67
CA THR A 205 7.96 11.00 15.46
C THR A 205 7.37 9.73 16.12
N PRO A 206 8.04 8.57 16.03
CA PRO A 206 7.57 7.35 16.66
C PRO A 206 7.78 7.39 18.18
N ASP A 207 7.14 8.31 18.87
CA ASP A 207 7.16 8.38 20.32
C ASP A 207 5.86 7.79 20.91
N ALA A 208 5.99 7.00 21.95
CA ALA A 208 5.03 5.99 22.40
C ALA A 208 3.73 6.52 23.05
N SER A 209 3.38 7.79 22.90
CA SER A 209 2.25 8.41 23.61
C SER A 209 1.26 9.16 22.71
N PHE A 210 1.07 8.71 21.46
CA PHE A 210 0.05 9.32 20.61
C PHE A 210 -1.35 8.97 21.09
N ASN A 211 -2.11 10.01 21.47
CA ASN A 211 -3.55 9.92 21.58
C ASN A 211 -4.16 9.91 20.17
N GLU A 212 -5.30 9.24 20.02
CA GLU A 212 -6.03 9.12 18.75
C GLU A 212 -6.28 10.50 18.09
N THR A 213 -6.53 11.52 18.89
CA THR A 213 -6.76 12.92 18.45
C THR A 213 -5.50 13.57 17.88
N ASP A 214 -4.33 13.29 18.42
CA ASP A 214 -3.05 13.86 17.96
C ASP A 214 -2.66 13.26 16.61
N LEU A 215 -2.91 11.95 16.44
CA LEU A 215 -2.68 11.24 15.18
C LEU A 215 -3.62 11.77 14.09
N GLU A 216 -4.91 11.93 14.39
CA GLU A 216 -5.91 12.45 13.46
C GLU A 216 -5.55 13.85 12.98
N THR A 217 -5.18 14.75 13.91
CA THR A 217 -4.77 16.12 13.60
C THR A 217 -3.51 16.15 12.73
N SER A 218 -2.54 15.29 13.01
CA SER A 218 -1.29 15.20 12.28
C SER A 218 -1.48 14.60 10.87
N ILE A 219 -2.35 13.59 10.73
CA ILE A 219 -2.73 13.02 9.45
C ILE A 219 -3.41 14.09 8.58
N ILE A 220 -4.38 14.81 9.13
CA ILE A 220 -5.12 15.86 8.41
C ILE A 220 -4.17 16.98 7.98
N SER A 221 -3.29 17.46 8.87
CA SER A 221 -2.38 18.55 8.60
C SER A 221 -1.32 18.20 7.56
N ASN A 222 -0.77 16.98 7.60
CA ASN A 222 0.23 16.52 6.65
C ASN A 222 -0.39 16.11 5.32
N LEU A 223 -1.61 15.54 5.32
CA LEU A 223 -2.37 15.28 4.11
C LEU A 223 -2.74 16.57 3.38
N GLN A 224 -3.11 17.63 4.12
CA GLN A 224 -3.40 18.94 3.55
C GLN A 224 -2.16 19.58 2.90
N LYS A 225 -1.00 19.53 3.56
CA LYS A 225 0.27 20.00 2.99
C LYS A 225 0.63 19.24 1.72
N PHE A 226 0.52 17.93 1.77
CA PHE A 226 0.80 17.05 0.64
C PHE A 226 -0.15 17.28 -0.55
N LEU A 227 -1.45 17.45 -0.31
CA LEU A 227 -2.42 17.77 -1.35
C LEU A 227 -2.17 19.16 -1.97
N MET A 228 -1.66 20.13 -1.20
CA MET A 228 -1.26 21.44 -1.73
C MET A 228 0.01 21.36 -2.59
N GLU A 229 0.95 20.47 -2.28
CA GLU A 229 2.17 20.24 -3.07
C GLU A 229 1.89 19.49 -4.38
N LEU A 230 0.85 18.65 -4.44
CA LEU A 230 0.46 17.93 -5.66
C LEU A 230 -0.12 18.82 -6.76
N GLY A 231 -0.40 20.11 -6.49
CA GLY A 231 -0.82 21.09 -7.48
C GLY A 231 -2.29 21.00 -7.91
N LYS A 232 -2.66 21.84 -8.89
CA LYS A 232 -4.04 22.09 -9.35
C LYS A 232 -4.82 20.82 -9.67
N GLY A 233 -5.87 20.54 -8.92
CA GLY A 233 -6.83 19.47 -9.19
C GLY A 233 -7.43 18.83 -7.93
N TYR A 234 -6.92 19.14 -6.75
CA TYR A 234 -7.43 18.64 -5.48
C TYR A 234 -7.98 19.82 -4.65
N ALA A 235 -9.27 19.86 -4.45
CA ALA A 235 -9.91 20.83 -3.56
C ALA A 235 -10.16 20.16 -2.21
N PHE A 236 -9.55 20.70 -1.16
CA PHE A 236 -9.93 20.38 0.22
C PHE A 236 -11.19 21.21 0.53
N VAL A 237 -12.33 20.58 0.55
CA VAL A 237 -13.60 21.23 0.95
C VAL A 237 -13.78 21.04 2.45
N ALA A 238 -13.31 22.02 3.18
CA ALA A 238 -13.62 22.43 4.56
C ALA A 238 -13.81 21.36 5.66
N ARG A 239 -13.30 21.73 6.84
CA ARG A 239 -13.70 21.17 8.14
C ARG A 239 -15.22 21.23 8.36
#